data_d3948b9631e961c8a7ef22091eeb2373
#
_entry.id   d3948b9631e961c8a7ef22091eeb2373
#
_cell.length_a   1.000
_cell.length_b   1.000
_cell.length_c   1.000
_cell.angle_alpha   90.00
_cell.angle_beta   90.00
_cell.angle_gamma   90.00
#
_symmetry.space_group_name_H-M   'P 1'
#
loop_
_entity.id
_entity.type
_entity.pdbx_description
1 polymer ?
#
loop_
_entity_poly.entity_id
_entity_poly.type
_entity_poly.pdbx_seq_one_letter_code
_entity_poly.pdbx_strand_id
1 'polypeptide(L)'
;MRIRHSGAVVAAIMATLLVAACGGGSSGAASTPRPSGGGSTASGAPTPVGSPPAAATLVRQVNSAVANARSVHITATVTQGGSTVGLNVNLTRSNDMSGDIIYKNEPLTVLVRNGRAYIKVTSGAAKVMGLPSAACVLMCGKYLEMTASQSKSMLNGLDWSSILGPSSSVPQMHYVRTVTVNGQPAWEMSVSGQGTAYVAARGTPYPLRMVKGSDRVDFTQWNSAAIPPLPPASQIVDLSQLEHL
;
A
#
# COMPACT_ATOMS: atom_id res chain seq x y z
N MET A 1 -29.54 -15.97 -10.97
CA MET A 1 -28.98 -15.88 -9.59
C MET A 1 -28.38 -14.48 -9.40
N ARG A 2 -28.93 -13.61 -8.56
CA ARG A 2 -28.43 -12.24 -8.40
C ARG A 2 -27.27 -12.25 -7.41
N ILE A 3 -26.06 -12.19 -7.89
CA ILE A 3 -24.86 -11.98 -7.09
C ILE A 3 -24.91 -10.54 -6.57
N ARG A 4 -25.24 -10.37 -5.30
CA ARG A 4 -25.23 -9.07 -4.63
C ARG A 4 -23.79 -8.56 -4.57
N HIS A 5 -23.59 -7.38 -5.14
CA HIS A 5 -22.33 -6.65 -5.24
C HIS A 5 -21.72 -6.39 -3.85
N SER A 6 -20.85 -7.27 -3.40
CA SER A 6 -20.02 -7.06 -2.19
C SER A 6 -18.63 -6.50 -2.50
N GLY A 7 -18.40 -6.07 -3.75
CA GLY A 7 -17.08 -5.58 -4.20
C GLY A 7 -16.74 -4.13 -3.82
N ALA A 8 -17.67 -3.37 -3.23
CA ALA A 8 -17.46 -1.94 -2.97
C ALA A 8 -16.72 -1.64 -1.64
N VAL A 9 -16.40 -2.67 -0.83
CA VAL A 9 -15.94 -2.46 0.55
C VAL A 9 -14.44 -2.14 0.64
N VAL A 10 -13.63 -2.59 -0.32
CA VAL A 10 -12.17 -2.44 -0.25
C VAL A 10 -11.68 -1.09 -0.76
N ALA A 11 -12.44 -0.44 -1.66
CA ALA A 11 -12.03 0.79 -2.32
C ALA A 11 -12.13 2.07 -1.47
N ALA A 12 -12.95 2.08 -0.43
CA ALA A 12 -13.18 3.28 0.38
C ALA A 12 -12.10 3.53 1.45
N ILE A 13 -11.17 2.60 1.64
CA ILE A 13 -10.28 2.58 2.80
C ILE A 13 -9.09 3.52 2.66
N MET A 14 -8.57 3.70 1.45
CA MET A 14 -7.35 4.49 1.22
C MET A 14 -7.63 5.96 0.90
N ALA A 15 -8.80 6.31 0.36
CA ALA A 15 -9.14 7.67 -0.02
C ALA A 15 -9.39 8.62 1.17
N THR A 16 -9.73 8.10 2.35
CA THR A 16 -10.02 8.92 3.54
C THR A 16 -8.80 9.39 4.30
N LEU A 17 -7.60 8.92 3.96
CA LEU A 17 -6.36 9.34 4.62
C LEU A 17 -5.75 10.63 4.04
N LEU A 18 -6.28 11.16 2.93
CA LEU A 18 -5.63 12.24 2.18
C LEU A 18 -6.46 13.51 1.95
N VAL A 19 -7.70 13.64 2.46
CA VAL A 19 -8.53 14.83 2.21
C VAL A 19 -8.87 15.57 3.49
N ALA A 20 -8.37 16.76 3.66
CA ALA A 20 -8.91 18.02 4.14
C ALA A 20 -7.88 18.94 4.79
N ALA A 21 -7.64 20.10 4.21
CA ALA A 21 -7.93 21.40 4.79
C ALA A 21 -7.22 22.52 4.02
N CYS A 22 -8.00 23.42 3.45
CA CYS A 22 -7.59 24.75 3.03
C CYS A 22 -7.38 25.65 4.26
N GLY A 23 -6.34 26.48 4.26
CA GLY A 23 -6.21 27.57 5.21
C GLY A 23 -4.80 28.17 5.22
N GLY A 24 -4.71 29.39 4.74
CA GLY A 24 -3.54 30.15 4.37
C GLY A 24 -2.70 30.74 5.48
N GLY A 25 -1.58 31.35 5.07
CA GLY A 25 -1.01 32.52 5.76
C GLY A 25 0.44 32.44 6.18
N SER A 26 1.27 33.20 5.46
CA SER A 26 2.35 34.11 5.88
C SER A 26 3.74 33.60 6.31
N SER A 27 4.66 33.87 5.47
CA SER A 27 5.97 34.56 5.56
C SER A 27 6.78 34.60 6.89
N GLY A 28 8.06 34.24 6.79
CA GLY A 28 9.09 34.57 7.74
C GLY A 28 10.48 34.15 7.26
N ALA A 29 11.34 35.13 6.99
CA ALA A 29 12.64 34.98 6.35
C ALA A 29 13.79 34.73 7.34
N ALA A 30 14.86 34.15 6.80
CA ALA A 30 16.30 34.33 7.05
C ALA A 30 16.91 33.87 8.38
N SER A 31 17.91 32.97 8.27
CA SER A 31 19.33 33.33 8.53
C SER A 31 20.20 32.06 8.51
N THR A 32 21.26 32.09 7.72
CA THR A 32 22.38 31.15 7.74
C THR A 32 23.32 31.42 8.88
N PRO A 33 23.98 30.39 9.44
CA PRO A 33 25.43 30.43 9.55
C PRO A 33 26.12 29.11 9.11
N ARG A 34 27.27 29.30 8.51
CA ARG A 34 28.27 28.33 8.11
C ARG A 34 29.11 27.92 9.33
N PRO A 35 29.49 26.65 9.51
CA PRO A 35 30.74 26.34 10.18
C PRO A 35 31.69 25.50 9.37
N SER A 36 32.94 25.81 9.58
CA SER A 36 34.15 25.22 9.07
C SER A 36 34.48 23.87 9.69
N GLY A 37 35.20 23.07 8.94
CA GLY A 37 35.94 21.89 9.02
C GLY A 37 36.46 21.29 10.35
N GLY A 38 36.74 19.99 10.26
CA GLY A 38 37.48 19.20 11.23
C GLY A 38 37.30 17.72 10.98
N GLY A 39 38.21 17.10 10.25
CA GLY A 39 38.21 15.65 10.07
C GLY A 39 38.58 14.92 11.34
N SER A 40 37.93 13.77 11.55
CA SER A 40 38.46 12.67 12.34
C SER A 40 37.73 11.39 11.94
N THR A 41 38.47 10.46 11.40
CA THR A 41 38.12 9.07 11.20
C THR A 41 37.89 8.40 12.56
N ALA A 42 36.63 8.10 12.86
CA ALA A 42 36.25 7.24 13.96
C ALA A 42 35.31 6.14 13.47
N SER A 43 35.77 4.92 13.75
CA SER A 43 35.12 3.66 13.51
C SER A 43 33.62 3.64 13.92
N GLY A 44 32.74 3.39 12.97
CA GLY A 44 31.55 2.53 13.11
C GLY A 44 30.40 2.89 14.05
N ALA A 45 30.32 4.06 14.66
CA ALA A 45 29.07 4.47 15.30
C ALA A 45 28.06 4.94 14.23
N PRO A 46 26.77 4.52 14.27
CA PRO A 46 25.79 4.99 13.32
C PRO A 46 25.69 6.51 13.39
N THR A 47 26.01 7.17 12.27
CA THR A 47 25.94 8.62 12.17
C THR A 47 24.57 9.11 12.68
N PRO A 48 24.53 10.09 13.59
CA PRO A 48 23.27 10.62 14.09
C PRO A 48 22.39 11.06 12.91
N VAL A 49 21.13 10.66 12.94
CA VAL A 49 20.13 11.12 11.94
C VAL A 49 19.67 12.50 12.35
N GLY A 50 19.90 13.47 11.49
CA GLY A 50 19.42 14.85 11.72
C GLY A 50 17.89 14.95 11.71
N SER A 51 17.37 16.10 12.11
CA SER A 51 15.95 16.44 11.98
C SER A 51 15.52 16.46 10.52
N PRO A 52 14.22 16.18 10.22
CA PRO A 52 13.71 16.25 8.85
C PRO A 52 13.76 17.69 8.32
N PRO A 53 13.76 17.88 7.00
CA PRO A 53 13.55 19.19 6.39
C PRO A 53 12.15 19.72 6.73
N ALA A 54 11.91 21.00 6.43
CA ALA A 54 10.57 21.60 6.61
C ALA A 54 9.47 20.73 5.94
N ALA A 55 8.29 20.66 6.55
CA ALA A 55 7.20 19.76 6.15
C ALA A 55 6.89 19.80 4.64
N ALA A 56 6.76 21.00 4.05
CA ALA A 56 6.51 21.14 2.62
C ALA A 56 7.64 20.58 1.74
N THR A 57 8.88 20.67 2.19
CA THR A 57 10.03 20.10 1.48
C THR A 57 10.04 18.58 1.61
N LEU A 58 9.77 18.05 2.81
CA LEU A 58 9.68 16.62 3.04
C LEU A 58 8.58 15.99 2.18
N VAL A 59 7.38 16.60 2.13
CA VAL A 59 6.27 16.10 1.29
C VAL A 59 6.67 16.08 -0.18
N ARG A 60 7.30 17.14 -0.71
CA ARG A 60 7.79 17.13 -2.10
C ARG A 60 8.80 16.03 -2.36
N GLN A 61 9.73 15.80 -1.43
CA GLN A 61 10.75 14.75 -1.54
C GLN A 61 10.12 13.35 -1.52
N VAL A 62 9.16 13.10 -0.61
CA VAL A 62 8.40 11.86 -0.53
C VAL A 62 7.60 11.63 -1.82
N ASN A 63 6.85 12.64 -2.29
CA ASN A 63 6.09 12.54 -3.53
C ASN A 63 7.01 12.23 -4.75
N SER A 64 8.17 12.90 -4.82
CA SER A 64 9.17 12.61 -5.87
C SER A 64 9.73 11.19 -5.75
N ALA A 65 10.05 10.73 -4.54
CA ALA A 65 10.54 9.38 -4.30
C ALA A 65 9.52 8.32 -4.75
N VAL A 66 8.26 8.48 -4.33
CA VAL A 66 7.16 7.58 -4.70
C VAL A 66 6.87 7.63 -6.21
N ALA A 67 6.91 8.84 -6.81
CA ALA A 67 6.72 9.01 -8.25
C ALA A 67 7.78 8.31 -9.10
N ASN A 68 8.99 8.14 -8.59
CA ASN A 68 10.10 7.47 -9.28
C ASN A 68 10.23 5.99 -8.89
N ALA A 69 9.46 5.51 -7.92
CA ALA A 69 9.47 4.11 -7.51
C ALA A 69 8.79 3.23 -8.55
N ARG A 70 9.28 1.99 -8.68
CA ARG A 70 8.78 0.99 -9.64
C ARG A 70 7.88 -0.05 -8.98
N SER A 71 8.17 -0.39 -7.73
CA SER A 71 7.42 -1.39 -6.97
C SER A 71 7.55 -1.16 -5.47
N VAL A 72 6.62 -1.74 -4.72
CA VAL A 72 6.60 -1.73 -3.25
C VAL A 72 5.91 -2.98 -2.74
N HIS A 73 6.33 -3.47 -1.59
CA HIS A 73 5.59 -4.45 -0.81
C HIS A 73 4.79 -3.73 0.27
N ILE A 74 3.50 -4.02 0.35
CA ILE A 74 2.54 -3.40 1.26
C ILE A 74 1.98 -4.46 2.20
N THR A 75 2.13 -4.24 3.50
CA THR A 75 1.40 -4.98 4.52
C THR A 75 0.47 -4.01 5.23
N ALA A 76 -0.82 -4.31 5.26
CA ALA A 76 -1.78 -3.44 5.91
C ALA A 76 -2.80 -4.23 6.74
N THR A 77 -3.28 -3.59 7.81
CA THR A 77 -4.44 -4.01 8.59
C THR A 77 -5.31 -2.78 8.76
N VAL A 78 -6.53 -2.84 8.25
CA VAL A 78 -7.48 -1.72 8.27
C VAL A 78 -8.84 -2.22 8.73
N THR A 79 -9.47 -1.48 9.63
CA THR A 79 -10.81 -1.79 10.14
C THR A 79 -11.83 -0.81 9.57
N GLN A 80 -12.82 -1.33 8.84
CA GLN A 80 -13.89 -0.52 8.27
C GLN A 80 -15.24 -1.21 8.50
N GLY A 81 -16.21 -0.45 9.01
CA GLY A 81 -17.57 -0.97 9.23
C GLY A 81 -17.63 -2.21 10.12
N GLY A 82 -16.72 -2.33 11.08
CA GLY A 82 -16.63 -3.50 11.98
C GLY A 82 -15.95 -4.74 11.36
N SER A 83 -15.48 -4.63 10.12
CA SER A 83 -14.71 -5.70 9.45
C SER A 83 -13.25 -5.31 9.32
N THR A 84 -12.35 -6.24 9.63
CA THR A 84 -10.90 -6.06 9.43
C THR A 84 -10.51 -6.65 8.09
N VAL A 85 -9.80 -5.86 7.30
CA VAL A 85 -9.19 -6.27 6.03
C VAL A 85 -7.69 -6.23 6.19
N GLY A 86 -7.02 -7.32 5.84
CA GLY A 86 -5.57 -7.41 5.77
C GLY A 86 -5.09 -7.36 4.33
N LEU A 87 -3.93 -6.76 4.11
CA LEU A 87 -3.20 -6.80 2.83
C LEU A 87 -1.77 -7.29 3.09
N ASN A 88 -1.29 -8.14 2.21
CA ASN A 88 0.11 -8.57 2.15
C ASN A 88 0.46 -8.75 0.67
N VAL A 89 0.77 -7.65 0.00
CA VAL A 89 0.84 -7.62 -1.46
C VAL A 89 2.08 -6.90 -1.98
N ASN A 90 2.61 -7.37 -3.08
CA ASN A 90 3.52 -6.63 -3.94
C ASN A 90 2.70 -5.84 -4.97
N LEU A 91 3.04 -4.58 -5.17
CA LEU A 91 2.40 -3.69 -6.12
C LEU A 91 3.46 -3.03 -7.00
N THR A 92 3.22 -2.97 -8.30
CA THR A 92 4.07 -2.25 -9.25
C THR A 92 3.40 -0.98 -9.73
N ARG A 93 4.20 -0.07 -10.26
CA ARG A 93 3.70 1.18 -10.87
C ARG A 93 2.78 0.94 -12.07
N SER A 94 2.91 -0.21 -12.76
CA SER A 94 2.00 -0.64 -13.83
C SER A 94 0.68 -1.23 -13.32
N ASN A 95 0.45 -1.20 -12.00
CA ASN A 95 -0.69 -1.79 -11.32
C ASN A 95 -0.76 -3.33 -11.41
N ASP A 96 0.36 -3.98 -11.72
CA ASP A 96 0.46 -5.40 -11.46
C ASP A 96 0.58 -5.65 -9.97
N MET A 97 -0.09 -6.66 -9.45
CA MET A 97 -0.15 -6.96 -8.03
C MET A 97 -0.08 -8.48 -7.78
N SER A 98 0.54 -8.88 -6.68
CA SER A 98 0.50 -10.27 -6.21
C SER A 98 0.58 -10.34 -4.71
N GLY A 99 -0.11 -11.30 -4.10
CA GLY A 99 -0.09 -11.53 -2.66
C GLY A 99 -1.46 -11.91 -2.13
N ASP A 100 -1.68 -11.64 -0.85
CA ASP A 100 -2.89 -12.04 -0.15
C ASP A 100 -3.70 -10.82 0.30
N ILE A 101 -5.01 -10.89 0.05
CA ILE A 101 -6.02 -10.01 0.63
C ILE A 101 -6.77 -10.84 1.67
N ILE A 102 -6.68 -10.46 2.94
CA ILE A 102 -7.36 -11.17 4.01
C ILE A 102 -8.73 -10.52 4.23
N TYR A 103 -9.78 -11.27 3.96
CA TYR A 103 -11.16 -10.80 4.13
C TYR A 103 -11.96 -11.84 4.92
N LYS A 104 -12.64 -11.41 5.99
CA LYS A 104 -13.35 -12.30 6.93
C LYS A 104 -12.45 -13.44 7.45
N ASN A 105 -11.19 -13.10 7.77
CA ASN A 105 -10.14 -14.03 8.23
C ASN A 105 -9.73 -15.11 7.21
N GLU A 106 -10.16 -15.00 5.96
CA GLU A 106 -9.77 -15.91 4.88
C GLU A 106 -8.80 -15.22 3.93
N PRO A 107 -7.65 -15.83 3.62
CA PRO A 107 -6.71 -15.29 2.64
C PRO A 107 -7.21 -15.56 1.22
N LEU A 108 -7.31 -14.51 0.44
CA LEU A 108 -7.54 -14.53 -1.00
C LEU A 108 -6.22 -14.25 -1.69
N THR A 109 -5.55 -15.28 -2.17
CA THR A 109 -4.32 -15.11 -2.96
C THR A 109 -4.70 -14.57 -4.34
N VAL A 110 -4.21 -13.36 -4.63
CA VAL A 110 -4.51 -12.63 -5.87
C VAL A 110 -3.24 -12.45 -6.70
N LEU A 111 -3.42 -12.49 -8.01
CA LEU A 111 -2.43 -12.11 -9.00
C LEU A 111 -3.11 -11.19 -10.01
N VAL A 112 -2.57 -10.00 -10.20
CA VAL A 112 -3.04 -9.04 -11.21
C VAL A 112 -1.95 -8.84 -12.23
N ARG A 113 -2.29 -9.00 -13.49
CA ARG A 113 -1.41 -8.77 -14.62
C ARG A 113 -2.17 -8.11 -15.76
N ASN A 114 -1.65 -7.02 -16.27
CA ASN A 114 -2.24 -6.30 -17.39
C ASN A 114 -3.72 -5.98 -17.19
N GLY A 115 -4.11 -5.60 -15.96
CA GLY A 115 -5.49 -5.25 -15.60
C GLY A 115 -6.45 -6.44 -15.44
N ARG A 116 -5.96 -7.68 -15.54
CA ARG A 116 -6.73 -8.90 -15.27
C ARG A 116 -6.39 -9.44 -13.89
N ALA A 117 -7.39 -9.83 -13.14
CA ALA A 117 -7.24 -10.40 -11.81
C ALA A 117 -7.49 -11.91 -11.84
N TYR A 118 -6.62 -12.63 -11.15
CA TYR A 118 -6.66 -14.08 -10.98
C TYR A 118 -6.69 -14.36 -9.48
N ILE A 119 -7.66 -15.14 -9.02
CA ILE A 119 -7.79 -15.53 -7.61
C ILE A 119 -7.50 -17.01 -7.51
N LYS A 120 -6.53 -17.39 -6.67
CA LYS A 120 -6.28 -18.81 -6.38
C LYS A 120 -7.46 -19.36 -5.57
N VAL A 121 -8.12 -20.37 -6.11
CA VAL A 121 -9.26 -21.01 -5.48
C VAL A 121 -8.76 -21.94 -4.38
N THR A 122 -9.05 -21.59 -3.14
CA THR A 122 -8.93 -22.45 -1.96
C THR A 122 -10.33 -22.71 -1.40
N SER A 123 -10.50 -23.60 -0.45
CA SER A 123 -11.78 -23.80 0.23
C SER A 123 -12.30 -22.51 0.91
N GLY A 124 -11.39 -21.75 1.54
CA GLY A 124 -11.71 -20.45 2.15
C GLY A 124 -12.11 -19.42 1.10
N ALA A 125 -11.34 -19.28 0.01
CA ALA A 125 -11.65 -18.38 -1.10
C ALA A 125 -13.00 -18.74 -1.75
N ALA A 126 -13.27 -20.02 -1.99
CA ALA A 126 -14.55 -20.49 -2.53
C ALA A 126 -15.73 -20.08 -1.63
N LYS A 127 -15.58 -20.24 -0.31
CA LYS A 127 -16.58 -19.83 0.68
C LYS A 127 -16.82 -18.31 0.65
N VAL A 128 -15.76 -17.50 0.62
CA VAL A 128 -15.85 -16.04 0.54
C VAL A 128 -16.54 -15.59 -0.75
N MET A 129 -16.23 -16.24 -1.87
CA MET A 129 -16.82 -15.95 -3.18
C MET A 129 -18.24 -16.52 -3.35
N GLY A 130 -18.76 -17.29 -2.37
CA GLY A 130 -20.09 -17.90 -2.45
C GLY A 130 -20.17 -19.05 -3.44
N LEU A 131 -19.05 -19.70 -3.78
CA LEU A 131 -19.03 -20.85 -4.67
C LEU A 131 -19.55 -22.10 -3.95
N PRO A 132 -20.29 -22.97 -4.62
CA PRO A 132 -20.71 -24.26 -4.05
C PRO A 132 -19.49 -25.09 -3.62
N SER A 133 -19.61 -25.85 -2.54
CA SER A 133 -18.51 -26.71 -2.07
C SER A 133 -18.07 -27.74 -3.12
N ALA A 134 -18.99 -28.23 -3.95
CA ALA A 134 -18.70 -29.10 -5.09
C ALA A 134 -17.76 -28.45 -6.12
N ALA A 135 -17.79 -27.13 -6.28
CA ALA A 135 -16.90 -26.43 -7.20
C ALA A 135 -15.43 -26.58 -6.81
N CYS A 136 -15.14 -26.78 -5.52
CA CYS A 136 -13.78 -26.98 -5.05
C CYS A 136 -13.15 -28.27 -5.58
N VAL A 137 -13.94 -29.31 -5.86
CA VAL A 137 -13.45 -30.57 -6.45
C VAL A 137 -12.78 -30.32 -7.82
N LEU A 138 -13.32 -29.38 -8.60
CA LEU A 138 -12.85 -29.07 -9.95
C LEU A 138 -11.85 -27.91 -10.00
N MET A 139 -11.96 -26.94 -9.08
CA MET A 139 -11.27 -25.66 -9.18
C MET A 139 -10.25 -25.39 -8.07
N CYS A 140 -10.33 -26.07 -6.90
CA CYS A 140 -9.37 -25.84 -5.84
C CYS A 140 -7.94 -26.14 -6.29
N GLY A 141 -7.03 -25.23 -5.97
CA GLY A 141 -5.65 -25.24 -6.42
C GLY A 141 -5.40 -24.52 -7.73
N LYS A 142 -6.45 -24.22 -8.52
CA LYS A 142 -6.37 -23.44 -9.76
C LYS A 142 -6.60 -21.95 -9.51
N TYR A 143 -6.34 -21.15 -10.51
CA TYR A 143 -6.63 -19.73 -10.53
C TYR A 143 -7.90 -19.45 -11.32
N LEU A 144 -8.82 -18.73 -10.71
CA LEU A 144 -10.03 -18.25 -11.38
C LEU A 144 -9.73 -16.89 -12.00
N GLU A 145 -9.80 -16.81 -13.32
CA GLU A 145 -9.70 -15.53 -14.04
C GLU A 145 -11.03 -14.79 -13.90
N MET A 146 -10.93 -13.56 -13.38
CA MET A 146 -12.08 -12.69 -13.20
C MET A 146 -12.43 -11.99 -14.52
N THR A 147 -13.72 -11.76 -14.77
CA THR A 147 -14.13 -10.90 -15.90
C THR A 147 -13.54 -9.49 -15.78
N ALA A 148 -13.43 -8.76 -16.88
CA ALA A 148 -12.88 -7.41 -16.86
C ALA A 148 -13.63 -6.47 -15.90
N SER A 149 -14.96 -6.58 -15.82
CA SER A 149 -15.80 -5.79 -14.92
C SER A 149 -15.57 -6.14 -13.45
N GLN A 150 -15.45 -7.43 -13.14
CA GLN A 150 -15.16 -7.91 -11.79
C GLN A 150 -13.74 -7.52 -11.35
N SER A 151 -12.75 -7.69 -12.24
CA SER A 151 -11.37 -7.24 -12.00
C SER A 151 -11.34 -5.75 -11.68
N LYS A 152 -11.98 -4.92 -12.48
CA LYS A 152 -12.08 -3.47 -12.25
C LYS A 152 -12.75 -3.14 -10.91
N SER A 153 -13.83 -3.83 -10.56
CA SER A 153 -14.52 -3.61 -9.28
C SER A 153 -13.67 -4.02 -8.08
N MET A 154 -12.96 -5.15 -8.17
CA MET A 154 -12.11 -5.66 -7.11
C MET A 154 -10.88 -4.79 -6.90
N LEU A 155 -10.29 -4.28 -7.99
CA LEU A 155 -9.05 -3.49 -7.98
C LEU A 155 -9.29 -2.01 -7.73
N ASN A 156 -10.55 -1.57 -7.66
CA ASN A 156 -10.88 -0.17 -7.39
C ASN A 156 -10.29 0.26 -6.04
N GLY A 157 -9.43 1.27 -6.06
CA GLY A 157 -8.72 1.76 -4.87
C GLY A 157 -7.49 0.95 -4.46
N LEU A 158 -7.15 -0.14 -5.17
CA LEU A 158 -5.92 -0.92 -4.94
C LEU A 158 -4.84 -0.63 -5.99
N ASP A 159 -5.04 0.37 -6.82
CA ASP A 159 -4.04 0.80 -7.80
C ASP A 159 -2.99 1.72 -7.17
N TRP A 160 -1.85 1.85 -7.87
CA TRP A 160 -0.72 2.66 -7.42
C TRP A 160 -1.11 4.10 -7.08
N SER A 161 -1.92 4.72 -7.93
CA SER A 161 -2.33 6.11 -7.74
C SER A 161 -3.27 6.32 -6.57
N SER A 162 -4.14 5.36 -6.30
CA SER A 162 -5.07 5.39 -5.16
C SER A 162 -4.37 5.18 -3.83
N ILE A 163 -3.34 4.31 -3.78
CA ILE A 163 -2.62 3.98 -2.55
C ILE A 163 -1.48 4.97 -2.29
N LEU A 164 -0.76 5.36 -3.34
CA LEU A 164 0.52 6.06 -3.26
C LEU A 164 0.53 7.36 -4.09
N GLY A 165 -0.62 7.79 -4.60
CA GLY A 165 -0.74 9.01 -5.37
C GLY A 165 -0.25 10.25 -4.60
N PRO A 166 0.20 11.30 -5.30
CA PRO A 166 0.67 12.51 -4.67
C PRO A 166 -0.46 13.16 -3.87
N SER A 167 -0.14 13.58 -2.65
CA SER A 167 -1.05 14.45 -1.91
C SER A 167 -1.16 15.80 -2.61
N SER A 168 -2.38 16.22 -2.92
CA SER A 168 -2.67 17.52 -3.54
C SER A 168 -2.48 18.70 -2.57
N SER A 169 -2.40 18.40 -1.27
CA SER A 169 -2.19 19.40 -0.20
C SER A 169 -1.00 19.00 0.67
N VAL A 170 -0.28 20.00 1.19
CA VAL A 170 0.72 19.75 2.23
C VAL A 170 -0.01 19.63 3.56
N PRO A 171 -0.09 18.43 4.14
CA PRO A 171 -0.77 18.26 5.42
C PRO A 171 0.01 19.01 6.51
N GLN A 172 -0.70 19.49 7.53
CA GLN A 172 -0.05 19.97 8.74
C GLN A 172 0.61 18.78 9.43
N MET A 173 1.93 18.80 9.48
CA MET A 173 2.72 17.74 10.10
C MET A 173 3.79 18.31 11.01
N HIS A 174 4.06 17.60 12.09
CA HIS A 174 5.08 17.94 13.07
C HIS A 174 6.04 16.77 13.24
N TYR A 175 7.33 17.07 13.27
CA TYR A 175 8.34 16.09 13.65
C TYR A 175 8.19 15.77 15.14
N VAL A 176 8.16 14.50 15.48
CA VAL A 176 8.07 14.01 16.86
C VAL A 176 9.46 13.58 17.34
N ARG A 177 10.04 12.60 16.65
CA ARG A 177 11.34 12.03 16.98
C ARG A 177 11.86 11.15 15.85
N THR A 178 13.09 10.72 15.97
CA THR A 178 13.66 9.66 15.13
C THR A 178 13.46 8.32 15.84
N VAL A 179 13.00 7.33 15.08
CA VAL A 179 12.73 5.95 15.54
C VAL A 179 13.32 4.96 14.54
N THR A 180 13.25 3.66 14.86
CA THR A 180 13.55 2.58 13.92
C THR A 180 12.27 1.93 13.45
N VAL A 181 12.05 1.86 12.14
CA VAL A 181 10.91 1.20 11.51
C VAL A 181 11.44 0.20 10.49
N ASN A 182 11.02 -1.06 10.59
CA ASN A 182 11.47 -2.14 9.70
C ASN A 182 13.00 -2.20 9.56
N GLY A 183 13.73 -1.99 10.67
CA GLY A 183 15.19 -2.07 10.74
C GLY A 183 15.94 -0.83 10.22
N GLN A 184 15.25 0.24 9.80
CA GLN A 184 15.89 1.45 9.31
C GLN A 184 15.46 2.70 10.09
N PRO A 185 16.34 3.72 10.21
CA PRO A 185 16.00 4.98 10.85
C PRO A 185 14.86 5.69 10.10
N ALA A 186 13.90 6.21 10.84
CA ALA A 186 12.73 6.90 10.32
C ALA A 186 12.43 8.16 11.12
N TRP A 187 11.96 9.20 10.45
CA TRP A 187 11.32 10.33 11.08
C TRP A 187 9.86 10.01 11.38
N GLU A 188 9.48 10.08 12.63
CA GLU A 188 8.10 9.98 13.08
C GLU A 188 7.46 11.37 12.95
N MET A 189 6.43 11.45 12.11
CA MET A 189 5.70 12.68 11.81
C MET A 189 4.26 12.53 12.29
N SER A 190 3.81 13.38 13.20
CA SER A 190 2.39 13.51 13.52
C SER A 190 1.70 14.30 12.42
N VAL A 191 0.63 13.76 11.84
CA VAL A 191 -0.12 14.37 10.74
C VAL A 191 -1.53 14.69 11.21
N SER A 192 -1.87 15.98 11.24
CA SER A 192 -3.13 16.47 11.79
C SER A 192 -4.34 15.78 11.14
N GLY A 193 -5.19 15.18 11.98
CA GLY A 193 -6.40 14.46 11.53
C GLY A 193 -6.16 13.12 10.80
N GLN A 194 -4.89 12.76 10.55
CA GLN A 194 -4.55 11.58 9.74
C GLN A 194 -3.71 10.53 10.49
N GLY A 195 -3.23 10.83 11.70
CA GLY A 195 -2.44 9.91 12.50
C GLY A 195 -0.95 10.16 12.41
N THR A 196 -0.16 9.11 12.30
CA THR A 196 1.32 9.17 12.29
C THR A 196 1.88 8.57 11.02
N ALA A 197 2.77 9.30 10.37
CA ALA A 197 3.55 8.83 9.24
C ALA A 197 5.02 8.65 9.63
N TYR A 198 5.65 7.61 9.11
CA TYR A 198 7.07 7.33 9.30
C TYR A 198 7.75 7.38 7.95
N VAL A 199 8.74 8.25 7.82
CA VAL A 199 9.48 8.47 6.57
C VAL A 199 10.93 8.06 6.78
N ALA A 200 11.54 7.39 5.81
CA ALA A 200 12.94 7.02 5.87
C ALA A 200 13.83 8.25 6.08
N ALA A 201 14.65 8.20 7.15
CA ALA A 201 15.51 9.30 7.55
C ALA A 201 16.92 9.20 6.93
N ARG A 202 17.17 8.15 6.14
CA ARG A 202 18.40 7.93 5.37
C ARG A 202 18.07 7.43 3.98
N GLY A 203 18.89 7.79 3.01
CA GLY A 203 18.68 7.42 1.62
C GLY A 203 17.49 8.13 1.00
N THR A 204 16.75 7.43 0.15
CA THR A 204 15.55 7.96 -0.48
C THR A 204 14.42 8.06 0.56
N PRO A 205 13.75 9.22 0.72
CA PRO A 205 12.75 9.45 1.76
C PRO A 205 11.41 8.76 1.43
N TYR A 206 11.43 7.44 1.37
CA TYR A 206 10.22 6.65 1.18
C TYR A 206 9.35 6.64 2.44
N PRO A 207 8.01 6.60 2.32
CA PRO A 207 7.16 6.25 3.43
C PRO A 207 7.46 4.80 3.86
N LEU A 208 7.56 4.55 5.15
CA LEU A 208 7.83 3.24 5.73
C LEU A 208 6.63 2.67 6.45
N ARG A 209 5.82 3.55 7.06
CA ARG A 209 4.63 3.18 7.82
C ARG A 209 3.67 4.34 7.94
N MET A 210 2.38 4.03 7.97
CA MET A 210 1.32 4.93 8.39
C MET A 210 0.47 4.24 9.45
N VAL A 211 0.05 5.00 10.47
CA VAL A 211 -0.80 4.50 11.57
C VAL A 211 -1.88 5.52 11.85
N LYS A 212 -3.14 5.04 11.94
CA LYS A 212 -4.29 5.86 12.35
C LYS A 212 -5.23 5.01 13.20
N GLY A 213 -5.26 5.29 14.51
CA GLY A 213 -5.98 4.43 15.45
C GLY A 213 -5.41 3.01 15.44
N SER A 214 -6.25 2.03 15.14
CA SER A 214 -5.87 0.62 14.97
C SER A 214 -5.35 0.28 13.57
N ASP A 215 -5.56 1.17 12.61
CA ASP A 215 -5.18 0.94 11.23
C ASP A 215 -3.68 1.16 11.04
N ARG A 216 -3.05 0.26 10.33
CA ARG A 216 -1.61 0.30 10.06
C ARG A 216 -1.34 -0.16 8.64
N VAL A 217 -0.44 0.57 7.99
CA VAL A 217 0.11 0.23 6.68
C VAL A 217 1.63 0.32 6.75
N ASP A 218 2.33 -0.74 6.40
CA ASP A 218 3.78 -0.79 6.27
C ASP A 218 4.15 -0.88 4.79
N PHE A 219 5.18 -0.14 4.41
CA PHE A 219 5.76 -0.13 3.07
C PHE A 219 7.20 -0.61 3.14
N THR A 220 7.50 -1.66 2.41
CA THR A 220 8.83 -2.28 2.38
C THR A 220 9.23 -2.63 0.95
N GLN A 221 10.45 -3.12 0.75
CA GLN A 221 10.92 -3.60 -0.55
C GLN A 221 10.70 -2.61 -1.71
N TRP A 222 10.87 -1.33 -1.47
CA TRP A 222 10.80 -0.31 -2.49
C TRP A 222 11.75 -0.64 -3.65
N ASN A 223 11.23 -0.65 -4.89
CA ASN A 223 11.92 -0.99 -6.13
C ASN A 223 12.40 -2.45 -6.26
N SER A 224 12.17 -3.30 -5.28
CA SER A 224 12.60 -4.70 -5.27
C SER A 224 11.44 -5.71 -5.10
N ALA A 225 10.22 -5.23 -4.83
CA ALA A 225 9.04 -6.09 -4.82
C ALA A 225 8.80 -6.65 -6.22
N ALA A 226 8.68 -7.98 -6.33
CA ALA A 226 8.53 -8.69 -7.60
C ALA A 226 7.15 -9.33 -7.72
N ILE A 227 6.62 -9.33 -8.95
CA ILE A 227 5.36 -10.00 -9.28
C ILE A 227 5.69 -11.30 -10.01
N PRO A 228 5.19 -12.45 -9.57
CA PRO A 228 5.43 -13.72 -10.23
C PRO A 228 4.83 -13.75 -11.63
N PRO A 229 5.30 -14.63 -12.54
CA PRO A 229 4.68 -14.84 -13.83
C PRO A 229 3.25 -15.39 -13.67
N LEU A 230 2.46 -15.28 -14.74
CA LEU A 230 1.15 -15.94 -14.79
C LEU A 230 1.31 -17.47 -14.62
N PRO A 231 0.36 -18.10 -13.91
CA PRO A 231 0.30 -19.56 -13.88
C PRO A 231 0.10 -20.14 -15.29
N PRO A 232 0.50 -21.40 -15.52
CA PRO A 232 0.23 -22.07 -16.79
C PRO A 232 -1.27 -22.06 -17.11
N ALA A 233 -1.64 -21.99 -18.39
CA ALA A 233 -3.03 -21.95 -18.84
C ALA A 233 -3.87 -23.12 -18.29
N SER A 234 -3.26 -24.30 -18.11
CA SER A 234 -3.93 -25.47 -17.49
C SER A 234 -4.36 -25.27 -16.04
N GLN A 235 -3.77 -24.28 -15.36
CA GLN A 235 -4.11 -23.88 -13.99
C GLN A 235 -5.06 -22.69 -13.93
N ILE A 236 -5.48 -22.14 -15.06
CA ILE A 236 -6.41 -21.01 -15.12
C ILE A 236 -7.78 -21.52 -15.56
N VAL A 237 -8.82 -21.10 -14.85
CA VAL A 237 -10.22 -21.34 -15.18
C VAL A 237 -10.87 -19.97 -15.44
N ASP A 238 -11.48 -19.81 -16.60
CA ASP A 238 -12.22 -18.61 -16.95
C ASP A 238 -13.63 -18.68 -16.35
N LEU A 239 -14.00 -17.65 -15.58
CA LEU A 239 -15.32 -17.58 -14.95
C LEU A 239 -16.45 -17.53 -16.00
N SER A 240 -16.21 -16.93 -17.16
CA SER A 240 -17.21 -16.87 -18.23
C SER A 240 -17.63 -18.24 -18.76
N GLN A 241 -16.75 -19.23 -18.65
CA GLN A 241 -17.06 -20.61 -19.04
C GLN A 241 -17.95 -21.35 -18.03
N LEU A 242 -18.02 -20.86 -16.79
CA LEU A 242 -18.84 -21.45 -15.73
C LEU A 242 -20.29 -20.93 -15.73
N GLU A 243 -20.57 -19.80 -16.40
CA GLU A 243 -21.92 -19.24 -16.51
C GLU A 243 -22.80 -20.05 -17.49
N HIS A 244 -22.22 -20.98 -18.22
CA HIS A 244 -22.88 -21.84 -19.19
C HIS A 244 -23.06 -23.29 -18.72
N LEU A 245 -22.69 -23.61 -17.46
CA LEU A 245 -22.91 -24.91 -16.81
C LEU A 245 -24.09 -24.84 -15.82
#